data_137824c88215e73e2a73eada2a0121a1
#
_entry.id   137824c88215e73e2a73eada2a0121a1
#
_cell.length_a   1.000
_cell.length_b   1.000
_cell.length_c   1.000
_cell.angle_alpha   90.00
_cell.angle_beta   90.00
_cell.angle_gamma   90.00
#
_symmetry.space_group_name_H-M   'P 1'
#
loop_
_entity.id
_entity.type
_entity.pdbx_description
1 polymer ?
#
loop_
_entity_poly.entity_id
_entity_poly.type
_entity_poly.pdbx_seq_one_letter_code
_entity_poly.pdbx_strand_id
1 'polypeptide(L)'
;ATQGVTLSCLTFYGEYVAMDFRGRQDNICEQILFEHCYGYPLSGEFIRIDYCYDIPRILHCHVNPANMRLFGRTFAAVVDSVIARPTYTYAIDHTDNAQLIDLFTFGAHGGIWLGPDTYGQLTNFNLDCVTVGIYKAGGGTFNRNWQIAQGSIIANVKGCGEGIHPIIISGEGHTAITNVEAFSGGNGALTAEDPQHTNDKGSDNRTFVTCDAIGAVVNGRIPAHLL
;
A
#
# COMPACT_ATOMS: atom_id res chain seq x y z
N ALA A 1 -16.72 -13.39 -17.06
CA ALA A 1 -15.95 -12.16 -16.83
C ALA A 1 -16.84 -11.08 -16.22
N THR A 2 -16.34 -10.34 -15.26
CA THR A 2 -17.02 -9.17 -14.71
C THR A 2 -16.39 -7.94 -15.35
N GLN A 3 -17.20 -7.06 -15.93
CA GLN A 3 -16.72 -5.94 -16.70
C GLN A 3 -17.47 -4.65 -16.34
N GLY A 4 -16.76 -3.53 -16.30
CA GLY A 4 -17.34 -2.20 -16.13
C GLY A 4 -17.95 -1.96 -14.75
N VAL A 5 -17.34 -2.49 -13.67
CA VAL A 5 -17.82 -2.27 -12.30
C VAL A 5 -17.23 -0.98 -11.73
N THR A 6 -18.11 -0.11 -11.24
CA THR A 6 -17.72 1.06 -10.47
C THR A 6 -18.29 0.99 -9.06
N LEU A 7 -17.41 1.12 -8.05
CA LEU A 7 -17.79 1.30 -6.65
C LEU A 7 -17.32 2.68 -6.21
N SER A 8 -18.26 3.54 -5.87
CA SER A 8 -17.99 4.95 -5.58
C SER A 8 -18.67 5.42 -4.32
N CYS A 9 -18.00 6.30 -3.57
CA CYS A 9 -18.53 6.96 -2.39
C CYS A 9 -19.04 6.00 -1.29
N LEU A 10 -18.35 4.89 -1.09
CA LEU A 10 -18.71 3.88 -0.10
C LEU A 10 -17.86 4.03 1.16
N THR A 11 -18.48 3.77 2.30
CA THR A 11 -17.76 3.63 3.56
C THR A 11 -18.01 2.26 4.16
N PHE A 12 -16.93 1.55 4.45
CA PHE A 12 -16.93 0.19 4.96
C PHE A 12 -16.67 0.20 6.47
N TYR A 13 -17.52 -0.51 7.22
CA TYR A 13 -17.42 -0.57 8.67
C TYR A 13 -17.43 -2.00 9.19
N GLY A 14 -16.37 -2.39 9.88
CA GLY A 14 -16.30 -3.66 10.60
C GLY A 14 -16.16 -4.89 9.70
N GLU A 15 -15.87 -4.71 8.44
CA GLU A 15 -15.57 -5.76 7.48
C GLU A 15 -14.20 -6.40 7.76
N TYR A 16 -14.03 -7.63 7.29
CA TYR A 16 -12.72 -8.30 7.33
C TYR A 16 -11.85 -7.90 6.14
N VAL A 17 -12.36 -7.99 4.93
CA VAL A 17 -11.81 -7.41 3.69
C VAL A 17 -12.91 -6.55 3.10
N ALA A 18 -12.62 -5.32 2.71
CA ALA A 18 -13.65 -4.42 2.20
C ALA A 18 -14.08 -4.79 0.78
N MET A 19 -13.11 -4.92 -0.12
CA MET A 19 -13.38 -5.19 -1.54
C MET A 19 -12.41 -6.24 -2.06
N ASP A 20 -12.94 -7.39 -2.45
CA ASP A 20 -12.18 -8.53 -2.96
C ASP A 20 -12.59 -8.84 -4.41
N PHE A 21 -11.79 -8.34 -5.35
CA PHE A 21 -11.97 -8.52 -6.79
C PHE A 21 -10.84 -9.38 -7.35
N ARG A 22 -10.86 -10.66 -6.98
CA ARG A 22 -9.93 -11.64 -7.50
C ARG A 22 -10.59 -12.49 -8.55
N GLY A 23 -10.21 -12.23 -9.80
CA GLY A 23 -10.52 -13.12 -10.91
C GLY A 23 -9.66 -14.39 -10.89
N ARG A 24 -9.60 -15.04 -12.01
CA ARG A 24 -8.75 -16.19 -12.31
C ARG A 24 -8.34 -16.10 -13.76
N GLN A 25 -7.31 -16.82 -14.14
CA GLN A 25 -6.83 -16.82 -15.51
C GLN A 25 -7.93 -17.16 -16.56
N ASP A 26 -8.88 -18.00 -16.18
CA ASP A 26 -10.03 -18.40 -17.01
C ASP A 26 -11.30 -17.57 -16.79
N ASN A 27 -11.30 -16.68 -15.80
CA ASN A 27 -12.43 -15.81 -15.48
C ASN A 27 -11.94 -14.46 -14.97
N ILE A 28 -11.48 -13.65 -15.88
CA ILE A 28 -10.91 -12.33 -15.61
C ILE A 28 -11.95 -11.28 -15.25
N CYS A 29 -11.51 -10.26 -14.54
CA CYS A 29 -12.24 -8.98 -14.37
C CYS A 29 -11.69 -7.95 -15.36
N GLU A 30 -12.49 -6.97 -15.73
CA GLU A 30 -12.08 -5.88 -16.61
C GLU A 30 -12.72 -4.56 -16.22
N GLN A 31 -12.00 -3.46 -16.43
CA GLN A 31 -12.53 -2.10 -16.27
C GLN A 31 -13.15 -1.84 -14.87
N ILE A 32 -12.42 -2.21 -13.83
CA ILE A 32 -12.86 -1.98 -12.46
C ILE A 32 -12.43 -0.58 -12.01
N LEU A 33 -13.35 0.15 -11.41
CA LEU A 33 -13.09 1.44 -10.79
C LEU A 33 -13.55 1.45 -9.33
N PHE A 34 -12.62 1.74 -8.43
CA PHE A 34 -12.90 2.11 -7.04
C PHE A 34 -12.56 3.58 -6.86
N GLU A 35 -13.50 4.37 -6.39
CA GLU A 35 -13.25 5.79 -6.15
C GLU A 35 -13.97 6.32 -4.91
N HIS A 36 -13.31 7.21 -4.17
CA HIS A 36 -13.86 7.83 -2.96
C HIS A 36 -14.40 6.80 -1.95
N CYS A 37 -13.65 5.70 -1.76
CA CYS A 37 -14.01 4.66 -0.81
C CYS A 37 -13.19 4.79 0.48
N TYR A 38 -13.86 4.58 1.61
CA TYR A 38 -13.32 4.78 2.95
C TYR A 38 -13.52 3.56 3.83
N GLY A 39 -12.63 3.30 4.76
CA GLY A 39 -12.80 2.21 5.70
C GLY A 39 -11.57 1.95 6.56
N TYR A 40 -11.65 0.87 7.34
CA TYR A 40 -10.50 0.29 8.03
C TYR A 40 -10.76 -1.20 8.29
N PRO A 41 -10.42 -2.07 7.36
CA PRO A 41 -10.73 -3.49 7.44
C PRO A 41 -9.90 -4.20 8.52
N LEU A 42 -10.52 -5.14 9.20
CA LEU A 42 -9.90 -5.87 10.31
C LEU A 42 -8.77 -6.82 9.87
N SER A 43 -8.73 -7.21 8.61
CA SER A 43 -7.61 -7.95 8.03
C SER A 43 -6.41 -7.07 7.71
N GLY A 44 -6.61 -5.76 7.55
CA GLY A 44 -5.66 -4.84 6.96
C GLY A 44 -5.74 -4.76 5.42
N GLU A 45 -6.61 -5.55 4.78
CA GLU A 45 -6.77 -5.58 3.32
C GLU A 45 -8.04 -4.82 2.92
N PHE A 46 -7.86 -3.66 2.30
CA PHE A 46 -8.97 -2.84 1.88
C PHE A 46 -9.45 -3.20 0.47
N ILE A 47 -8.54 -3.18 -0.50
CA ILE A 47 -8.82 -3.55 -1.88
C ILE A 47 -7.84 -4.61 -2.34
N ARG A 48 -8.37 -5.72 -2.84
CA ARG A 48 -7.61 -6.80 -3.48
C ARG A 48 -8.06 -6.94 -4.91
N ILE A 49 -7.14 -6.82 -5.86
CA ILE A 49 -7.38 -7.00 -7.28
C ILE A 49 -6.41 -8.06 -7.81
N ASP A 50 -6.96 -9.04 -8.52
CA ASP A 50 -6.17 -10.07 -9.16
C ASP A 50 -6.86 -10.51 -10.46
N TYR A 51 -6.11 -10.79 -11.52
CA TYR A 51 -6.60 -11.08 -12.87
C TYR A 51 -7.63 -10.03 -13.36
N CYS A 52 -7.25 -8.78 -13.26
CA CYS A 52 -8.06 -7.67 -13.73
C CYS A 52 -7.31 -6.89 -14.82
N TYR A 53 -7.84 -6.90 -16.00
CA TYR A 53 -7.25 -6.27 -17.18
C TYR A 53 -8.06 -5.04 -17.64
N ASP A 54 -7.58 -4.39 -18.68
CA ASP A 54 -8.17 -3.21 -19.28
C ASP A 54 -8.34 -2.05 -18.27
N ILE A 55 -7.23 -1.84 -17.57
CA ILE A 55 -6.95 -0.71 -16.68
C ILE A 55 -7.84 -0.68 -15.42
N PRO A 56 -7.51 -1.49 -14.39
CA PRO A 56 -8.11 -1.30 -13.08
C PRO A 56 -7.66 0.04 -12.47
N ARG A 57 -8.60 0.73 -11.81
CA ARG A 57 -8.36 2.03 -11.21
C ARG A 57 -8.78 2.05 -9.76
N ILE A 58 -7.89 2.57 -8.90
CA ILE A 58 -8.19 2.90 -7.51
C ILE A 58 -7.87 4.36 -7.30
N LEU A 59 -8.89 5.17 -7.04
CA LEU A 59 -8.79 6.62 -6.99
C LEU A 59 -9.35 7.17 -5.68
N HIS A 60 -8.63 8.09 -5.04
CA HIS A 60 -9.13 8.84 -3.88
C HIS A 60 -9.67 7.97 -2.73
N CYS A 61 -8.98 6.87 -2.45
CA CYS A 61 -9.39 5.95 -1.38
C CYS A 61 -8.60 6.21 -0.09
N HIS A 62 -9.31 6.15 1.06
CA HIS A 62 -8.75 6.57 2.34
C HIS A 62 -9.02 5.52 3.43
N VAL A 63 -7.97 4.92 3.94
CA VAL A 63 -8.03 3.89 4.98
C VAL A 63 -7.47 4.43 6.28
N ASN A 64 -8.35 4.58 7.29
CA ASN A 64 -7.99 5.18 8.56
C ASN A 64 -8.76 4.52 9.71
N PRO A 65 -8.09 4.09 10.78
CA PRO A 65 -8.75 3.47 11.95
C PRO A 65 -9.73 4.40 12.65
N ALA A 66 -9.66 5.72 12.45
CA ALA A 66 -10.66 6.64 12.99
C ALA A 66 -12.09 6.28 12.53
N ASN A 67 -12.23 5.66 11.37
CA ASN A 67 -13.53 5.17 10.88
C ASN A 67 -14.16 4.11 11.80
N MET A 68 -13.34 3.39 12.59
CA MET A 68 -13.81 2.36 13.52
C MET A 68 -14.32 2.90 14.85
N ARG A 69 -14.14 4.17 15.16
CA ARG A 69 -14.62 4.79 16.41
C ARG A 69 -16.13 4.71 16.56
N LEU A 70 -16.86 4.68 15.48
CA LEU A 70 -18.31 4.54 15.48
C LEU A 70 -18.81 3.25 16.12
N PHE A 71 -17.94 2.24 16.28
CA PHE A 71 -18.28 0.95 16.87
C PHE A 71 -17.85 0.79 18.34
N GLY A 72 -17.44 1.87 18.99
CA GLY A 72 -17.06 1.85 20.41
C GLY A 72 -15.78 1.05 20.70
N ARG A 73 -14.99 0.71 19.70
CA ARG A 73 -13.71 0.03 19.89
C ARG A 73 -12.62 1.02 20.22
N THR A 74 -11.68 0.60 21.06
CA THR A 74 -10.49 1.43 21.32
C THR A 74 -9.58 1.44 20.08
N PHE A 75 -9.16 2.62 19.72
CA PHE A 75 -8.31 2.86 18.55
C PHE A 75 -7.06 1.95 18.55
N ALA A 76 -6.31 1.95 19.66
CA ALA A 76 -5.06 1.21 19.75
C ALA A 76 -5.24 -0.30 19.53
N ALA A 77 -6.19 -0.93 20.20
CA ALA A 77 -6.38 -2.38 20.11
C ALA A 77 -6.73 -2.85 18.69
N VAL A 78 -7.46 -2.03 17.93
CA VAL A 78 -7.78 -2.34 16.53
C VAL A 78 -6.54 -2.19 15.65
N VAL A 79 -5.81 -1.09 15.80
CA VAL A 79 -4.60 -0.82 15.02
C VAL A 79 -3.53 -1.86 15.28
N ASP A 80 -3.24 -2.19 16.53
CA ASP A 80 -2.27 -3.23 16.89
C ASP A 80 -2.63 -4.59 16.25
N SER A 81 -3.92 -4.93 16.25
CA SER A 81 -4.40 -6.16 15.62
C SER A 81 -4.20 -6.17 14.09
N VAL A 82 -4.37 -5.03 13.44
CA VAL A 82 -4.18 -4.90 11.99
C VAL A 82 -2.71 -4.92 11.63
N ILE A 83 -1.88 -4.15 12.33
CA ILE A 83 -0.42 -4.09 12.10
C ILE A 83 0.24 -5.46 12.32
N ALA A 84 -0.27 -6.25 13.26
CA ALA A 84 0.23 -7.59 13.52
C ALA A 84 -0.03 -8.62 12.40
N ARG A 85 -0.72 -8.25 11.33
CA ARG A 85 -1.02 -9.13 10.18
C ARG A 85 -0.18 -8.75 8.98
N PRO A 86 0.51 -9.70 8.33
CA PRO A 86 1.37 -9.43 7.16
C PRO A 86 0.53 -9.22 5.89
N THR A 87 -0.35 -8.23 5.91
CA THR A 87 -1.28 -7.89 4.84
C THR A 87 -1.03 -6.47 4.34
N TYR A 88 -1.51 -6.16 3.15
CA TYR A 88 -1.37 -4.85 2.54
C TYR A 88 -2.74 -4.22 2.28
N THR A 89 -2.85 -2.94 2.53
CA THR A 89 -4.10 -2.19 2.37
C THR A 89 -4.61 -2.26 0.93
N TYR A 90 -3.71 -2.09 -0.03
CA TYR A 90 -4.00 -2.23 -1.45
C TYR A 90 -3.12 -3.32 -2.03
N ALA A 91 -3.71 -4.41 -2.51
CA ALA A 91 -2.99 -5.54 -3.07
C ALA A 91 -3.43 -5.79 -4.51
N ILE A 92 -2.48 -5.77 -5.45
CA ILE A 92 -2.75 -5.81 -6.89
C ILE A 92 -1.81 -6.79 -7.56
N ASP A 93 -2.39 -7.77 -8.28
CA ASP A 93 -1.62 -8.73 -9.05
C ASP A 93 -2.32 -9.06 -10.38
N HIS A 94 -1.60 -9.65 -11.32
CA HIS A 94 -2.07 -10.02 -12.67
C HIS A 94 -2.96 -8.93 -13.29
N THR A 95 -2.41 -7.72 -13.37
CA THR A 95 -3.12 -6.58 -13.98
C THR A 95 -2.27 -5.90 -15.03
N ASP A 96 -2.93 -5.27 -15.98
CA ASP A 96 -2.28 -4.41 -16.94
C ASP A 96 -2.57 -2.93 -16.65
N ASN A 97 -1.52 -2.13 -16.67
CA ASN A 97 -1.56 -0.68 -16.59
C ASN A 97 -2.44 -0.12 -15.46
N ALA A 98 -2.36 -0.74 -14.26
CA ALA A 98 -3.13 -0.32 -13.10
C ALA A 98 -2.87 1.16 -12.76
N GLN A 99 -3.93 1.89 -12.46
CA GLN A 99 -3.86 3.30 -12.06
C GLN A 99 -4.27 3.47 -10.61
N LEU A 100 -3.31 3.84 -9.78
CA LEU A 100 -3.44 4.05 -8.34
C LEU A 100 -3.18 5.51 -8.05
N ILE A 101 -4.21 6.26 -7.66
CA ILE A 101 -4.11 7.72 -7.54
C ILE A 101 -4.77 8.19 -6.25
N ASP A 102 -4.05 9.02 -5.50
CA ASP A 102 -4.53 9.67 -4.28
C ASP A 102 -5.02 8.64 -3.24
N LEU A 103 -4.08 7.78 -2.83
CA LEU A 103 -4.33 6.72 -1.87
C LEU A 103 -3.77 7.10 -0.49
N PHE A 104 -4.58 6.89 0.53
CA PHE A 104 -4.18 7.08 1.91
C PHE A 104 -4.30 5.78 2.70
N THR A 105 -3.31 5.51 3.52
CA THR A 105 -3.31 4.44 4.52
C THR A 105 -2.72 4.93 5.82
N PHE A 106 -3.37 4.61 6.93
CA PHE A 106 -2.85 4.89 8.27
C PHE A 106 -2.97 3.66 9.17
N GLY A 107 -1.87 3.29 9.83
CA GLY A 107 -1.88 2.26 10.86
C GLY A 107 -2.11 0.84 10.31
N ALA A 108 -1.33 0.42 9.32
CA ALA A 108 -1.39 -0.91 8.73
C ALA A 108 -0.01 -1.59 8.73
N HIS A 109 0.03 -2.90 8.53
CA HIS A 109 1.30 -3.58 8.27
C HIS A 109 1.88 -3.11 6.94
N GLY A 110 1.13 -3.22 5.86
CA GLY A 110 1.55 -2.79 4.53
C GLY A 110 0.61 -1.76 3.89
N GLY A 111 1.20 -0.80 3.19
CA GLY A 111 0.44 0.15 2.39
C GLY A 111 0.01 -0.48 1.07
N ILE A 112 0.96 -0.70 0.17
CA ILE A 112 0.68 -1.17 -1.19
C ILE A 112 1.54 -2.38 -1.53
N TRP A 113 0.91 -3.46 -1.98
CA TRP A 113 1.56 -4.61 -2.56
C TRP A 113 1.32 -4.65 -4.08
N LEU A 114 2.41 -4.66 -4.83
CA LEU A 114 2.43 -4.76 -6.28
C LEU A 114 2.97 -6.13 -6.64
N GLY A 115 2.11 -7.00 -7.10
CA GLY A 115 2.43 -8.38 -7.40
C GLY A 115 3.41 -8.56 -8.56
N PRO A 116 3.89 -9.79 -8.78
CA PRO A 116 4.92 -10.06 -9.78
C PRO A 116 4.45 -9.86 -11.23
N ASP A 117 3.18 -10.00 -11.49
CA ASP A 117 2.60 -9.91 -12.84
C ASP A 117 1.73 -8.66 -13.02
N THR A 118 2.20 -7.53 -12.52
CA THR A 118 1.49 -6.26 -12.65
C THR A 118 2.41 -5.12 -13.05
N TYR A 119 1.86 -4.14 -13.76
CA TYR A 119 2.53 -2.88 -14.08
C TYR A 119 1.52 -1.73 -14.05
N GLY A 120 2.01 -0.52 -13.94
CA GLY A 120 1.13 0.64 -13.89
C GLY A 120 1.75 1.89 -13.30
N GLN A 121 0.89 2.70 -12.74
CA GLN A 121 1.22 4.01 -12.18
C GLN A 121 0.65 4.15 -10.79
N LEU A 122 1.48 4.63 -9.86
CA LEU A 122 1.10 5.03 -8.51
C LEU A 122 1.51 6.50 -8.32
N THR A 123 0.56 7.36 -8.02
CA THR A 123 0.84 8.77 -7.82
C THR A 123 -0.04 9.40 -6.75
N ASN A 124 0.48 10.45 -6.12
CA ASN A 124 -0.22 11.23 -5.10
C ASN A 124 -0.72 10.32 -3.95
N PHE A 125 0.18 9.72 -3.22
CA PHE A 125 -0.17 8.80 -2.14
C PHE A 125 0.45 9.24 -0.81
N ASN A 126 -0.19 8.84 0.28
CA ASN A 126 0.35 8.97 1.62
C ASN A 126 0.13 7.66 2.40
N LEU A 127 1.22 7.00 2.75
CA LEU A 127 1.23 5.75 3.51
C LEU A 127 1.85 6.03 4.88
N ASP A 128 0.99 6.26 5.85
CA ASP A 128 1.39 6.75 7.16
C ASP A 128 1.27 5.64 8.23
N CYS A 129 2.26 5.59 9.11
CA CYS A 129 2.32 4.61 10.19
C CYS A 129 2.17 3.15 9.69
N VAL A 130 3.00 2.79 8.73
CA VAL A 130 3.07 1.43 8.19
C VAL A 130 4.37 0.73 8.56
N THR A 131 4.42 -0.59 8.52
CA THR A 131 5.67 -1.36 8.63
C THR A 131 6.38 -1.39 7.28
N VAL A 132 5.64 -1.69 6.22
CA VAL A 132 6.13 -1.66 4.83
C VAL A 132 5.25 -0.72 4.02
N GLY A 133 5.84 0.33 3.45
CA GLY A 133 5.07 1.26 2.63
C GLY A 133 4.64 0.64 1.32
N ILE A 134 5.60 0.35 0.46
CA ILE A 134 5.37 -0.28 -0.85
C ILE A 134 6.22 -1.54 -0.94
N TYR A 135 5.60 -2.64 -1.31
CA TYR A 135 6.30 -3.87 -1.66
C TYR A 135 6.00 -4.21 -3.13
N LYS A 136 7.03 -4.13 -3.98
CA LYS A 136 6.97 -4.61 -5.36
C LYS A 136 7.59 -6.00 -5.41
N ALA A 137 6.77 -7.01 -5.64
CA ALA A 137 7.21 -8.39 -5.72
C ALA A 137 8.00 -8.68 -7.01
N GLY A 138 8.95 -9.60 -6.90
CA GLY A 138 9.68 -10.15 -8.03
C GLY A 138 9.00 -11.42 -8.57
N GLY A 139 9.51 -11.94 -9.66
CA GLY A 139 8.95 -13.11 -10.36
C GLY A 139 7.98 -12.71 -11.48
N GLY A 140 7.13 -13.62 -11.90
CA GLY A 140 6.11 -13.37 -12.91
C GLY A 140 6.60 -13.38 -14.37
N THR A 141 5.70 -13.27 -15.31
CA THR A 141 5.94 -13.42 -16.75
C THR A 141 5.68 -12.19 -17.59
N PHE A 142 4.96 -11.19 -17.05
CA PHE A 142 4.57 -9.97 -17.78
C PHE A 142 5.53 -8.79 -17.53
N ASN A 143 5.28 -7.71 -18.27
CA ASN A 143 5.94 -6.44 -18.05
C ASN A 143 5.65 -5.92 -16.63
N ARG A 144 6.70 -5.55 -15.90
CA ARG A 144 6.65 -5.23 -14.48
C ARG A 144 7.08 -3.81 -14.20
N ASN A 145 6.83 -2.93 -15.17
CA ASN A 145 7.26 -1.54 -15.08
C ASN A 145 6.28 -0.76 -14.22
N TRP A 146 6.80 -0.12 -13.19
CA TRP A 146 6.02 0.78 -12.36
C TRP A 146 6.57 2.19 -12.42
N GLN A 147 5.67 3.14 -12.48
CA GLN A 147 5.96 4.56 -12.26
C GLN A 147 5.36 4.95 -10.93
N ILE A 148 6.21 5.30 -9.97
CA ILE A 148 5.81 5.69 -8.61
C ILE A 148 6.23 7.13 -8.42
N ALA A 149 5.27 8.01 -8.15
CA ALA A 149 5.56 9.44 -8.09
C ALA A 149 4.72 10.21 -7.07
N GLN A 150 5.27 11.30 -6.57
CA GLN A 150 4.55 12.30 -5.77
C GLN A 150 3.86 11.70 -4.55
N GLY A 151 4.62 11.09 -3.67
CA GLY A 151 4.07 10.44 -2.49
C GLY A 151 4.87 10.68 -1.23
N SER A 152 4.26 10.33 -0.11
CA SER A 152 4.90 10.30 1.20
C SER A 152 4.72 8.94 1.85
N ILE A 153 5.78 8.43 2.45
CA ILE A 153 5.79 7.15 3.16
C ILE A 153 6.40 7.35 4.54
N ILE A 154 5.63 7.05 5.57
CA ILE A 154 6.10 7.03 6.95
C ILE A 154 6.06 5.58 7.46
N ALA A 155 7.17 4.87 7.29
CA ALA A 155 7.34 3.50 7.76
C ALA A 155 8.01 3.52 9.13
N ASN A 156 7.21 3.48 10.19
CA ASN A 156 7.68 3.67 11.56
C ASN A 156 7.06 2.72 12.59
N VAL A 157 6.16 1.85 12.21
CA VAL A 157 5.54 0.87 13.11
C VAL A 157 6.11 -0.51 12.88
N LYS A 158 6.31 -1.24 13.96
CA LYS A 158 6.83 -2.60 13.90
C LYS A 158 5.67 -3.60 13.80
N GLY A 159 5.48 -4.15 12.62
CA GLY A 159 4.57 -5.27 12.37
C GLY A 159 5.19 -6.63 12.68
N CYS A 160 4.55 -7.69 12.22
CA CYS A 160 5.04 -9.05 12.36
C CYS A 160 6.05 -9.41 11.26
N GLY A 161 7.14 -10.06 11.65
CA GLY A 161 8.03 -10.81 10.75
C GLY A 161 9.07 -10.01 9.98
N GLU A 162 8.77 -8.84 9.52
CA GLU A 162 9.66 -8.02 8.69
C GLU A 162 10.20 -6.80 9.43
N GLY A 163 11.31 -6.27 8.95
CA GLY A 163 11.81 -4.98 9.38
C GLY A 163 10.93 -3.84 8.86
N ILE A 164 11.19 -2.63 9.37
CA ILE A 164 10.50 -1.42 8.91
C ILE A 164 11.13 -0.97 7.60
N HIS A 165 10.34 -0.94 6.53
CA HIS A 165 10.80 -0.59 5.19
C HIS A 165 9.83 0.33 4.46
N PRO A 166 10.22 1.55 4.07
CA PRO A 166 9.37 2.40 3.24
C PRO A 166 9.07 1.77 1.88
N ILE A 167 10.08 1.22 1.24
CA ILE A 167 9.94 0.60 -0.09
C ILE A 167 10.80 -0.65 -0.16
N ILE A 168 10.21 -1.73 -0.63
CA ILE A 168 10.90 -2.96 -1.02
C ILE A 168 10.65 -3.19 -2.51
N ILE A 169 11.72 -3.33 -3.28
CA ILE A 169 11.65 -3.73 -4.68
C ILE A 169 12.37 -5.06 -4.81
N SER A 170 11.66 -6.07 -5.23
CA SER A 170 12.17 -7.42 -5.38
C SER A 170 12.04 -7.88 -6.83
N GLY A 171 13.09 -8.54 -7.32
CA GLY A 171 13.09 -9.17 -8.63
C GLY A 171 13.31 -8.22 -9.81
N GLU A 172 12.95 -8.69 -10.98
CA GLU A 172 13.16 -8.01 -12.25
C GLU A 172 12.08 -6.99 -12.57
N GLY A 173 12.31 -6.19 -13.60
CA GLY A 173 11.43 -5.15 -14.08
C GLY A 173 11.92 -3.77 -13.69
N HIS A 174 11.45 -2.80 -14.45
CA HIS A 174 11.82 -1.41 -14.30
C HIS A 174 10.89 -0.71 -13.31
N THR A 175 11.43 0.08 -12.41
CA THR A 175 10.64 0.87 -11.47
C THR A 175 11.24 2.28 -11.39
N ALA A 176 10.53 3.23 -11.95
CA ALA A 176 10.89 4.64 -11.82
C ALA A 176 10.21 5.22 -10.57
N ILE A 177 11.00 5.82 -9.69
CA ILE A 177 10.50 6.48 -8.49
C ILE A 177 10.90 7.96 -8.57
N THR A 178 9.92 8.84 -8.48
CA THR A 178 10.17 10.28 -8.65
C THR A 178 9.42 11.09 -7.60
N ASN A 179 10.14 11.95 -6.90
CA ASN A 179 9.56 12.88 -5.92
C ASN A 179 8.72 12.16 -4.84
N VAL A 180 9.30 11.14 -4.23
CA VAL A 180 8.70 10.41 -3.11
C VAL A 180 9.51 10.72 -1.85
N GLU A 181 8.84 11.26 -0.83
CA GLU A 181 9.40 11.40 0.49
C GLU A 181 9.23 10.07 1.23
N ALA A 182 10.33 9.47 1.62
CA ALA A 182 10.33 8.21 2.37
C ALA A 182 11.01 8.40 3.72
N PHE A 183 10.26 8.11 4.77
CA PHE A 183 10.73 8.13 6.14
C PHE A 183 10.77 6.70 6.69
N SER A 184 11.90 6.34 7.25
CA SER A 184 12.09 5.05 7.92
C SER A 184 12.76 5.30 9.24
N GLY A 185 12.08 5.06 10.32
CA GLY A 185 12.64 5.26 11.65
C GLY A 185 11.60 5.12 12.74
N GLY A 186 12.08 5.10 13.94
CA GLY A 186 11.24 4.92 15.11
C GLY A 186 11.05 3.44 15.50
N ASN A 187 11.06 3.23 16.78
CA ASN A 187 10.69 1.93 17.39
C ASN A 187 9.28 2.01 17.99
N GLY A 188 8.52 3.01 17.57
CA GLY A 188 7.24 3.32 18.16
C GLY A 188 6.18 2.29 17.78
N ALA A 189 5.66 1.59 18.76
CA ALA A 189 4.32 1.08 18.63
C ALA A 189 3.37 2.28 18.59
N LEU A 190 2.39 2.27 17.71
CA LEU A 190 1.28 3.21 17.78
C LEU A 190 0.59 3.02 19.14
N THR A 191 0.62 4.06 19.95
CA THR A 191 -0.13 4.05 21.20
C THR A 191 -1.41 4.86 21.01
N ALA A 192 -2.41 4.58 21.83
CA ALA A 192 -3.66 5.35 21.82
C ALA A 192 -3.44 6.84 22.12
N GLU A 193 -2.34 7.17 22.76
CA GLU A 193 -1.98 8.50 23.21
C GLU A 193 -1.20 9.29 22.16
N ASP A 194 -0.50 8.58 21.28
CA ASP A 194 0.28 9.18 20.21
C ASP A 194 0.22 8.35 18.93
N PRO A 195 -0.87 8.42 18.22
CA PRO A 195 -1.01 7.74 16.94
C PRO A 195 -0.13 8.34 15.84
N GLN A 196 0.56 9.43 16.10
CA GLN A 196 1.39 10.16 15.13
C GLN A 196 2.89 10.07 15.43
N HIS A 197 3.33 9.03 16.14
CA HIS A 197 4.74 8.65 16.25
C HIS A 197 5.69 9.68 16.85
N THR A 198 5.27 10.41 17.81
CA THR A 198 6.15 11.38 18.47
C THR A 198 7.33 10.72 19.22
N ASN A 199 7.38 9.41 19.28
CA ASN A 199 8.52 8.69 19.82
C ASN A 199 9.74 8.65 18.91
N ASP A 200 9.64 9.23 17.74
CA ASP A 200 10.76 9.37 16.83
C ASP A 200 11.70 10.48 17.27
N LYS A 201 12.34 10.25 18.42
CA LYS A 201 13.36 11.14 18.92
C LYS A 201 14.64 10.98 18.12
N GLY A 202 14.69 11.59 16.97
CA GLY A 202 15.96 12.01 16.43
C GLY A 202 16.60 11.20 15.32
N SER A 203 15.88 10.40 14.59
CA SER A 203 16.38 9.93 13.30
C SER A 203 15.58 10.56 12.18
N ASP A 204 15.95 11.74 11.79
CA ASP A 204 15.40 12.36 10.59
C ASP A 204 15.98 11.64 9.36
N ASN A 205 15.49 10.44 9.12
CA ASN A 205 15.85 9.61 7.97
C ASN A 205 14.93 9.89 6.77
N ARG A 206 14.51 11.13 6.62
CA ARG A 206 13.75 11.53 5.44
C ARG A 206 14.64 11.49 4.23
N THR A 207 14.23 10.73 3.25
CA THR A 207 14.92 10.61 1.98
C THR A 207 13.95 10.95 0.87
N PHE A 208 14.29 11.96 0.09
CA PHE A 208 13.61 12.20 -1.18
C PHE A 208 14.18 11.23 -2.20
N VAL A 209 13.32 10.44 -2.78
CA VAL A 209 13.73 9.43 -3.73
C VAL A 209 13.39 9.91 -5.13
N THR A 210 14.41 10.05 -5.94
CA THR A 210 14.28 10.12 -7.38
C THR A 210 15.26 9.10 -7.94
N CYS A 211 14.78 7.98 -8.39
CA CYS A 211 15.65 6.94 -8.92
C CYS A 211 14.95 6.06 -9.94
N ASP A 212 15.78 5.39 -10.70
CA ASP A 212 15.39 4.34 -11.62
C ASP A 212 15.98 3.02 -11.13
N ALA A 213 15.16 2.18 -10.52
CA ALA A 213 15.61 0.92 -9.97
C ALA A 213 15.28 -0.21 -10.93
N ILE A 214 16.31 -0.77 -11.56
CA ILE A 214 16.20 -1.94 -12.43
C ILE A 214 16.72 -3.16 -11.68
N GLY A 215 15.85 -4.13 -11.42
CA GLY A 215 16.24 -5.42 -10.88
C GLY A 215 16.93 -5.37 -9.50
N ALA A 216 16.76 -4.29 -8.75
CA ALA A 216 17.40 -4.13 -7.45
C ALA A 216 16.49 -4.64 -6.33
N VAL A 217 17.07 -5.37 -5.40
CA VAL A 217 16.44 -5.60 -4.10
C VAL A 217 16.78 -4.42 -3.20
N VAL A 218 15.77 -3.63 -2.85
CA VAL A 218 15.94 -2.47 -1.99
C VAL A 218 15.22 -2.72 -0.68
N ASN A 219 15.96 -3.10 0.34
CA ASN A 219 15.44 -3.25 1.69
C ASN A 219 15.42 -1.89 2.40
N GLY A 220 14.31 -1.19 2.34
CA GLY A 220 14.06 0.02 3.12
C GLY A 220 15.02 1.19 2.89
N ARG A 221 16.03 1.01 2.07
CA ARG A 221 16.95 2.07 1.65
C ARG A 221 17.25 1.89 0.19
N ILE A 222 17.07 2.92 -0.58
CA ILE A 222 17.59 2.93 -1.93
C ILE A 222 19.11 3.00 -1.81
N PRO A 223 19.84 2.07 -2.44
CA PRO A 223 21.28 2.13 -2.44
C PRO A 223 21.78 3.49 -2.93
N ALA A 224 22.77 4.06 -2.24
CA ALA A 224 23.27 5.41 -2.55
C ALA A 224 23.75 5.60 -4.00
N HIS A 225 24.05 4.51 -4.71
CA HIS A 225 24.44 4.55 -6.13
C HIS A 225 23.24 4.63 -7.09
N LEU A 226 22.03 4.55 -6.59
CA LEU A 226 20.77 4.71 -7.35
C LEU A 226 20.08 6.06 -7.06
N LEU A 227 20.68 6.88 -6.21
CA LEU A 227 20.21 8.23 -5.88
C LEU A 227 20.93 9.28 -6.74
#